data_42c7f6a4fb3a2a4b57a33deafc9630bf
#
_entry.id   42c7f6a4fb3a2a4b57a33deafc9630bf
#
_cell.length_a   1.000
_cell.length_b   1.000
_cell.length_c   1.000
_cell.angle_alpha   90.00
_cell.angle_beta   90.00
_cell.angle_gamma   90.00
#
_symmetry.space_group_name_H-M   'P 1'
#
loop_
_entity.id
_entity.type
_entity.pdbx_description
1 polymer ?
#
loop_
_entity_poly.entity_id
_entity_poly.type
_entity_poly.pdbx_seq_one_letter_code
_entity_poly.pdbx_strand_id
1 'polypeptide(L)'
;MNIKDELRGRVLVAGDEGFDLARRPWNLAVEQPVRAVVEAADADDVAALVRYARLAGLTVATQPSGHGASGNTGEVILLRTGRLDELDVRPDERIARAGAGVSWGRVLSAASPYGLTGLAGSSPAVTVTGYTLGGGLSWFGRKHGFAAQSVRAFEVVNAGGARARVTAESDPDLFWALRGGGGDFAVVTATEFALHPAPTLYGGRMLWPAAKAPAVLDAYRQITGTAPEELTVWYELLHFPGAAPMVAVDVTFLGDAGDAETLLRPLEKIGGTLSDSRAVLPVDRLGSITAEPTDPGPGCSHAELLTGLTDEVAAALLERPIEPLLSVQVRHLGGALARPSGTPAGHLEEPFALYLFGIPGADGGAAVRDRMRQITDPLIPHTTGRKPFTFLAPGERAAAAFTPETLDRLRAIKRARDPRGTFRSNFPVLG
;
A
#
# COMPACT_ATOMS: atom_id res chain seq x y z
N MET A 1 -36.41 11.77 -2.05
CA MET A 1 -35.85 10.41 -1.99
C MET A 1 -34.90 10.38 -0.80
N ASN A 2 -35.19 9.54 0.18
CA ASN A 2 -34.36 9.43 1.38
C ASN A 2 -33.46 8.20 1.19
N ILE A 3 -32.15 8.40 1.11
CA ILE A 3 -31.17 7.32 0.87
C ILE A 3 -31.25 6.21 1.93
N LYS A 4 -31.68 6.53 3.17
CA LYS A 4 -31.82 5.56 4.26
C LYS A 4 -32.85 4.47 3.93
N ASP A 5 -33.85 4.79 3.09
CA ASP A 5 -34.95 3.85 2.75
C ASP A 5 -34.61 2.95 1.55
N GLU A 6 -33.52 3.26 0.82
CA GLU A 6 -33.13 2.56 -0.41
C GLU A 6 -31.99 1.56 -0.22
N LEU A 7 -31.25 1.68 0.89
CA LEU A 7 -30.08 0.84 1.17
C LEU A 7 -30.40 -0.18 2.25
N ARG A 8 -29.88 -1.38 2.07
CA ARG A 8 -29.87 -2.45 3.09
C ARG A 8 -28.78 -2.24 4.14
N GLY A 9 -27.74 -1.51 3.78
CA GLY A 9 -26.65 -1.13 4.65
C GLY A 9 -27.01 0.04 5.58
N ARG A 10 -26.02 0.50 6.32
CA ARG A 10 -26.21 1.61 7.29
C ARG A 10 -25.88 2.94 6.63
N VAL A 11 -26.69 3.95 6.91
CA VAL A 11 -26.41 5.36 6.57
C VAL A 11 -26.34 6.16 7.86
N LEU A 12 -25.20 6.77 8.12
CA LEU A 12 -24.91 7.53 9.31
C LEU A 12 -24.64 9.00 8.94
N VAL A 13 -25.22 9.92 9.67
CA VAL A 13 -24.97 11.37 9.57
C VAL A 13 -24.52 11.92 10.91
N ALA A 14 -24.02 13.14 10.94
CA ALA A 14 -23.61 13.79 12.19
C ALA A 14 -24.75 13.79 13.22
N GLY A 15 -24.47 13.32 14.42
CA GLY A 15 -25.44 13.11 15.49
C GLY A 15 -26.01 11.70 15.61
N ASP A 16 -25.86 10.85 14.58
CA ASP A 16 -26.21 9.43 14.69
C ASP A 16 -25.18 8.68 15.54
N GLU A 17 -25.66 7.72 16.36
CA GLU A 17 -24.77 6.84 17.12
C GLU A 17 -23.84 6.05 16.19
N GLY A 18 -22.54 6.08 16.49
CA GLY A 18 -21.51 5.38 15.70
C GLY A 18 -20.98 6.17 14.48
N PHE A 19 -21.52 7.37 14.18
CA PHE A 19 -21.04 8.19 13.05
C PHE A 19 -19.55 8.52 13.18
N ASP A 20 -19.10 8.99 14.36
CA ASP A 20 -17.71 9.34 14.58
C ASP A 20 -16.76 8.15 14.48
N LEU A 21 -17.19 6.97 14.87
CA LEU A 21 -16.42 5.75 14.67
C LEU A 21 -16.36 5.33 13.20
N ALA A 22 -17.49 5.36 12.51
CA ALA A 22 -17.59 4.92 11.11
C ALA A 22 -16.81 5.83 10.13
N ARG A 23 -16.66 7.14 10.44
CA ARG A 23 -15.88 8.06 9.60
C ARG A 23 -14.37 7.99 9.83
N ARG A 24 -13.88 7.35 10.91
CA ARG A 24 -12.45 7.27 11.22
C ARG A 24 -11.70 6.44 10.18
N PRO A 25 -10.59 6.92 9.63
CA PRO A 25 -9.72 6.11 8.79
C PRO A 25 -8.85 5.19 9.66
N TRP A 26 -8.12 4.27 9.02
CA TRP A 26 -7.07 3.51 9.70
C TRP A 26 -6.00 4.42 10.31
N ASN A 27 -5.54 5.42 9.55
CA ASN A 27 -4.62 6.42 10.08
C ASN A 27 -5.38 7.47 10.88
N LEU A 28 -5.40 7.32 12.19
CA LEU A 28 -6.13 8.17 13.12
C LEU A 28 -5.57 9.59 13.24
N ALA A 29 -4.40 9.89 12.64
CA ALA A 29 -3.89 11.26 12.54
C ALA A 29 -4.60 12.10 11.45
N VAL A 30 -5.44 11.47 10.61
CA VAL A 30 -6.13 12.13 9.51
C VAL A 30 -7.57 12.40 9.88
N GLU A 31 -7.94 13.69 9.94
CA GLU A 31 -9.33 14.11 10.11
C GLU A 31 -10.13 13.94 8.82
N GLN A 32 -11.38 13.45 8.95
CA GLN A 32 -12.28 13.24 7.83
C GLN A 32 -13.64 13.94 8.07
N PRO A 33 -13.77 15.22 7.67
CA PRO A 33 -15.02 15.97 7.79
C PRO A 33 -16.02 15.57 6.68
N VAL A 34 -16.59 14.38 6.80
CA VAL A 34 -17.54 13.84 5.82
C VAL A 34 -18.98 14.26 6.12
N ARG A 35 -19.81 14.36 5.07
CA ARG A 35 -21.23 14.68 5.17
C ARG A 35 -22.05 13.51 5.74
N ALA A 36 -21.71 12.31 5.31
CA ALA A 36 -22.35 11.07 5.73
C ALA A 36 -21.39 9.90 5.58
N VAL A 37 -21.65 8.81 6.27
CA VAL A 37 -20.99 7.50 6.06
C VAL A 37 -22.04 6.50 5.61
N VAL A 38 -21.74 5.76 4.55
CA VAL A 38 -22.54 4.64 4.07
C VAL A 38 -21.73 3.36 4.20
N GLU A 39 -22.22 2.42 4.99
CA GLU A 39 -21.70 1.06 5.09
C GLU A 39 -22.55 0.15 4.18
N ALA A 40 -22.17 0.03 2.90
CA ALA A 40 -22.92 -0.74 1.94
C ALA A 40 -22.98 -2.22 2.29
N ALA A 41 -24.15 -2.84 2.20
CA ALA A 41 -24.32 -4.27 2.44
C ALA A 41 -23.76 -5.12 1.28
N ASP A 42 -23.87 -4.60 0.07
CA ASP A 42 -23.46 -5.27 -1.17
C ASP A 42 -23.33 -4.28 -2.35
N ALA A 43 -23.08 -4.81 -3.55
CA ALA A 43 -22.88 -4.02 -4.75
C ALA A 43 -24.17 -3.30 -5.24
N ASP A 44 -25.36 -3.76 -4.86
CA ASP A 44 -26.62 -3.09 -5.20
C ASP A 44 -26.82 -1.82 -4.37
N ASP A 45 -26.43 -1.86 -3.08
CA ASP A 45 -26.36 -0.67 -2.25
C ASP A 45 -25.37 0.36 -2.81
N VAL A 46 -24.19 -0.08 -3.26
CA VAL A 46 -23.22 0.79 -3.92
C VAL A 46 -23.82 1.44 -5.15
N ALA A 47 -24.55 0.68 -5.99
CA ALA A 47 -25.19 1.20 -7.19
C ALA A 47 -26.30 2.21 -6.85
N ALA A 48 -27.12 1.94 -5.82
CA ALA A 48 -28.15 2.86 -5.35
C ALA A 48 -27.54 4.16 -4.79
N LEU A 49 -26.48 4.05 -3.97
CA LEU A 49 -25.75 5.20 -3.44
C LEU A 49 -25.20 6.10 -4.56
N VAL A 50 -24.57 5.51 -5.57
CA VAL A 50 -23.98 6.27 -6.70
C VAL A 50 -25.07 6.99 -7.50
N ARG A 51 -26.20 6.32 -7.78
CA ARG A 51 -27.36 6.97 -8.43
C ARG A 51 -27.90 8.14 -7.61
N TYR A 52 -28.06 7.94 -6.31
CA TYR A 52 -28.50 9.00 -5.39
C TYR A 52 -27.53 10.17 -5.40
N ALA A 53 -26.23 9.93 -5.17
CA ALA A 53 -25.21 10.97 -5.14
C ALA A 53 -25.19 11.78 -6.45
N ARG A 54 -25.23 11.10 -7.61
CA ARG A 54 -25.29 11.74 -8.93
C ARG A 54 -26.51 12.64 -9.10
N LEU A 55 -27.69 12.22 -8.66
CA LEU A 55 -28.93 13.00 -8.75
C LEU A 55 -28.92 14.18 -7.80
N ALA A 56 -28.34 14.02 -6.61
CA ALA A 56 -28.25 15.04 -5.58
C ALA A 56 -27.06 16.01 -5.78
N GLY A 57 -26.21 15.79 -6.79
CA GLY A 57 -24.99 16.61 -6.97
C GLY A 57 -23.94 16.41 -5.87
N LEU A 58 -23.92 15.23 -5.24
CA LEU A 58 -23.01 14.86 -4.16
C LEU A 58 -21.86 13.99 -4.69
N THR A 59 -20.76 14.01 -3.94
CA THR A 59 -19.57 13.21 -4.26
C THR A 59 -19.44 12.04 -3.30
N VAL A 60 -18.99 10.89 -3.82
CA VAL A 60 -18.70 9.67 -3.05
C VAL A 60 -17.19 9.48 -2.99
N ALA A 61 -16.66 9.31 -1.78
CA ALA A 61 -15.28 8.86 -1.55
C ALA A 61 -15.31 7.43 -0.99
N THR A 62 -14.61 6.52 -1.63
CA THR A 62 -14.56 5.11 -1.21
C THR A 62 -13.30 4.84 -0.42
N GLN A 63 -13.45 4.34 0.79
CA GLN A 63 -12.33 3.92 1.66
C GLN A 63 -12.69 2.58 2.31
N PRO A 64 -12.12 1.46 1.89
CA PRO A 64 -12.32 0.18 2.57
C PRO A 64 -11.86 0.22 4.02
N SER A 65 -10.56 0.50 4.26
CA SER A 65 -9.99 0.64 5.62
C SER A 65 -9.48 2.05 5.94
N GLY A 66 -9.04 2.80 4.93
CA GLY A 66 -8.49 4.15 5.11
C GLY A 66 -7.00 4.20 5.51
N HIS A 67 -6.20 3.18 5.18
CA HIS A 67 -4.74 3.24 5.36
C HIS A 67 -4.11 4.40 4.59
N GLY A 68 -4.54 4.64 3.35
CA GLY A 68 -4.07 5.75 2.51
C GLY A 68 -4.96 6.99 2.60
N ALA A 69 -5.67 7.23 3.71
CA ALA A 69 -6.51 8.41 3.86
C ALA A 69 -5.67 9.70 3.78
N SER A 70 -6.12 10.66 2.98
CA SER A 70 -5.45 11.96 2.78
C SER A 70 -6.13 13.14 3.48
N GLY A 71 -7.34 12.93 4.05
CA GLY A 71 -8.18 14.02 4.56
C GLY A 71 -8.98 14.75 3.48
N ASN A 72 -8.83 14.41 2.20
CA ASN A 72 -9.57 15.02 1.08
C ASN A 72 -11.03 14.54 1.02
N THR A 73 -11.78 14.73 2.11
CA THR A 73 -13.12 14.20 2.31
C THR A 73 -14.17 15.27 2.66
N GLY A 74 -13.86 16.56 2.48
CA GLY A 74 -14.82 17.64 2.74
C GLY A 74 -16.09 17.46 1.90
N GLU A 75 -17.27 17.47 2.56
CA GLU A 75 -18.60 17.40 1.93
C GLU A 75 -18.89 16.12 1.12
N VAL A 76 -18.11 15.04 1.28
CA VAL A 76 -18.38 13.78 0.58
C VAL A 76 -19.28 12.84 1.38
N ILE A 77 -19.91 11.90 0.69
CA ILE A 77 -20.43 10.68 1.30
C ILE A 77 -19.28 9.69 1.32
N LEU A 78 -18.85 9.27 2.51
CA LEU A 78 -17.82 8.25 2.69
C LEU A 78 -18.44 6.87 2.57
N LEU A 79 -18.03 6.12 1.54
CA LEU A 79 -18.45 4.73 1.35
C LEU A 79 -17.45 3.78 2.02
N ARG A 80 -17.96 2.98 2.95
CA ARG A 80 -17.26 1.85 3.58
C ARG A 80 -17.69 0.55 2.93
N THR A 81 -16.72 -0.23 2.47
CA THR A 81 -16.95 -1.49 1.73
C THR A 81 -16.65 -2.72 2.58
N GLY A 82 -16.50 -2.59 3.89
CA GLY A 82 -16.10 -3.67 4.79
C GLY A 82 -17.00 -4.91 4.74
N ARG A 83 -18.29 -4.74 4.37
CA ARG A 83 -19.25 -5.85 4.23
C ARG A 83 -19.24 -6.53 2.86
N LEU A 84 -18.52 -5.98 1.87
CA LEU A 84 -18.24 -6.65 0.61
C LEU A 84 -17.04 -7.59 0.81
N ASP A 85 -17.20 -8.61 1.63
CA ASP A 85 -16.12 -9.42 2.19
C ASP A 85 -16.08 -10.86 1.67
N GLU A 86 -16.78 -11.15 0.58
CA GLU A 86 -16.73 -12.44 -0.11
C GLU A 86 -15.32 -12.69 -0.66
N LEU A 87 -14.82 -13.90 -0.43
CA LEU A 87 -13.53 -14.37 -0.94
C LEU A 87 -13.73 -15.74 -1.59
N ASP A 88 -13.37 -15.85 -2.87
CA ASP A 88 -13.32 -17.10 -3.64
C ASP A 88 -11.88 -17.33 -4.11
N VAL A 89 -11.28 -18.46 -3.71
CA VAL A 89 -9.95 -18.88 -4.14
C VAL A 89 -10.08 -20.14 -4.98
N ARG A 90 -9.60 -20.08 -6.21
CA ARG A 90 -9.60 -21.18 -7.18
C ARG A 90 -8.17 -21.64 -7.43
N PRO A 91 -7.65 -22.59 -6.62
CA PRO A 91 -6.23 -22.95 -6.62
C PRO A 91 -5.76 -23.52 -7.96
N ASP A 92 -6.57 -24.36 -8.60
CA ASP A 92 -6.23 -24.99 -9.88
C ASP A 92 -6.06 -23.97 -11.02
N GLU A 93 -6.86 -22.88 -10.98
CA GLU A 93 -6.76 -21.76 -11.91
C GLU A 93 -5.71 -20.72 -11.47
N ARG A 94 -5.25 -20.80 -10.21
CA ARG A 94 -4.40 -19.82 -9.55
C ARG A 94 -5.02 -18.42 -9.60
N ILE A 95 -6.28 -18.31 -9.25
CA ILE A 95 -7.04 -17.07 -9.25
C ILE A 95 -7.71 -16.89 -7.89
N ALA A 96 -7.78 -15.66 -7.43
CA ALA A 96 -8.64 -15.26 -6.33
C ALA A 96 -9.57 -14.13 -6.77
N ARG A 97 -10.83 -14.16 -6.30
CA ARG A 97 -11.78 -13.06 -6.34
C ARG A 97 -12.01 -12.56 -4.91
N ALA A 98 -11.70 -11.33 -4.67
CA ALA A 98 -11.86 -10.69 -3.37
C ALA A 98 -12.82 -9.50 -3.46
N GLY A 99 -13.87 -9.50 -2.66
CA GLY A 99 -14.71 -8.34 -2.43
C GLY A 99 -13.91 -7.16 -1.88
N ALA A 100 -14.40 -5.93 -2.05
CA ALA A 100 -13.64 -4.72 -1.75
C ALA A 100 -13.30 -4.53 -0.27
N GLY A 101 -13.95 -5.26 0.64
CA GLY A 101 -13.65 -5.29 2.08
C GLY A 101 -12.63 -6.35 2.49
N VAL A 102 -12.23 -7.26 1.59
CA VAL A 102 -11.30 -8.36 1.92
C VAL A 102 -9.90 -7.83 2.15
N SER A 103 -9.27 -8.22 3.27
CA SER A 103 -7.88 -7.92 3.58
C SER A 103 -6.90 -8.93 2.96
N TRP A 104 -5.64 -8.51 2.79
CA TRP A 104 -4.58 -9.40 2.31
C TRP A 104 -4.36 -10.59 3.25
N GLY A 105 -4.47 -10.40 4.56
CA GLY A 105 -4.33 -11.51 5.52
C GLY A 105 -5.32 -12.64 5.26
N ARG A 106 -6.59 -12.32 4.91
CA ARG A 106 -7.58 -13.34 4.54
C ARG A 106 -7.23 -14.08 3.26
N VAL A 107 -6.73 -13.35 2.24
CA VAL A 107 -6.28 -13.96 0.98
C VAL A 107 -5.09 -14.89 1.21
N LEU A 108 -4.08 -14.44 1.96
CA LEU A 108 -2.89 -15.25 2.24
C LEU A 108 -3.26 -16.51 3.02
N SER A 109 -4.14 -16.41 4.03
CA SER A 109 -4.61 -17.57 4.79
C SER A 109 -5.37 -18.58 3.91
N ALA A 110 -6.17 -18.09 2.97
CA ALA A 110 -6.92 -18.96 2.06
C ALA A 110 -6.05 -19.59 0.97
N ALA A 111 -4.97 -18.93 0.52
CA ALA A 111 -4.08 -19.40 -0.54
C ALA A 111 -2.92 -20.28 -0.01
N SER A 112 -2.47 -20.05 1.23
CA SER A 112 -1.32 -20.73 1.86
C SER A 112 -1.40 -22.26 1.81
N PRO A 113 -2.55 -22.93 2.10
CA PRO A 113 -2.63 -24.39 2.05
C PRO A 113 -2.34 -25.01 0.67
N TYR A 114 -2.43 -24.18 -0.39
CA TYR A 114 -2.19 -24.60 -1.78
C TYR A 114 -0.79 -24.23 -2.29
N GLY A 115 0.11 -23.74 -1.42
CA GLY A 115 1.42 -23.24 -1.83
C GLY A 115 1.34 -22.03 -2.77
N LEU A 116 0.30 -21.22 -2.61
CA LEU A 116 0.04 -20.02 -3.41
C LEU A 116 0.10 -18.76 -2.55
N THR A 117 0.43 -17.62 -3.19
CA THR A 117 0.43 -16.29 -2.58
C THR A 117 -0.21 -15.26 -3.48
N GLY A 118 -0.82 -14.23 -2.87
CA GLY A 118 -1.07 -12.96 -3.51
C GLY A 118 0.11 -12.00 -3.31
N LEU A 119 0.07 -10.85 -3.98
CA LEU A 119 1.15 -9.85 -3.89
C LEU A 119 0.88 -8.84 -2.76
N ALA A 120 0.87 -9.33 -1.52
CA ALA A 120 0.66 -8.53 -0.32
C ALA A 120 1.87 -7.66 0.05
N GLY A 121 1.61 -6.57 0.77
CA GLY A 121 2.62 -5.79 1.49
C GLY A 121 2.93 -6.38 2.87
N SER A 122 3.47 -5.55 3.79
CA SER A 122 3.86 -5.95 5.15
C SER A 122 2.68 -6.14 6.09
N SER A 123 1.65 -5.31 6.00
CA SER A 123 0.49 -5.39 6.88
C SER A 123 -0.63 -6.28 6.34
N PRO A 124 -1.06 -7.32 7.08
CA PRO A 124 -2.16 -8.19 6.69
C PRO A 124 -3.54 -7.50 6.75
N ALA A 125 -3.65 -6.37 7.47
CA ALA A 125 -4.89 -5.63 7.66
C ALA A 125 -5.29 -4.76 6.45
N VAL A 126 -4.36 -4.51 5.53
CA VAL A 126 -4.63 -3.71 4.32
C VAL A 126 -5.57 -4.47 3.38
N THR A 127 -6.60 -3.78 2.87
CA THR A 127 -7.55 -4.38 1.91
C THR A 127 -6.92 -4.54 0.52
N VAL A 128 -7.24 -5.67 -0.12
CA VAL A 128 -6.76 -6.01 -1.47
C VAL A 128 -7.07 -4.89 -2.47
N THR A 129 -8.34 -4.46 -2.53
CA THR A 129 -8.82 -3.51 -3.52
C THR A 129 -8.15 -2.15 -3.37
N GLY A 130 -8.15 -1.56 -2.17
CA GLY A 130 -7.53 -0.23 -1.95
C GLY A 130 -6.04 -0.22 -2.26
N TYR A 131 -5.34 -1.25 -1.86
CA TYR A 131 -3.90 -1.44 -2.11
C TYR A 131 -3.59 -1.59 -3.61
N THR A 132 -4.36 -2.42 -4.30
CA THR A 132 -4.16 -2.73 -5.73
C THR A 132 -4.49 -1.55 -6.63
N LEU A 133 -5.53 -0.77 -6.30
CA LEU A 133 -5.84 0.48 -7.00
C LEU A 133 -4.70 1.50 -6.93
N GLY A 134 -3.89 1.48 -5.87
CA GLY A 134 -2.65 2.28 -5.75
C GLY A 134 -1.40 1.64 -6.36
N GLY A 135 -1.55 0.54 -7.10
CA GLY A 135 -0.45 -0.24 -7.66
C GLY A 135 -0.09 -1.44 -6.81
N GLY A 136 0.12 -1.26 -5.52
CA GLY A 136 0.43 -2.31 -4.56
C GLY A 136 1.89 -2.80 -4.63
N LEU A 137 2.76 -2.22 -3.81
CA LEU A 137 4.18 -2.59 -3.71
C LEU A 137 4.35 -3.76 -2.73
N SER A 138 4.57 -4.96 -3.28
CA SER A 138 4.61 -6.21 -2.54
C SER A 138 6.01 -6.61 -2.08
N TRP A 139 6.09 -7.45 -1.03
CA TRP A 139 7.28 -8.22 -0.69
C TRP A 139 7.83 -9.02 -1.89
N PHE A 140 6.95 -9.51 -2.76
CA PHE A 140 7.32 -10.32 -3.93
C PHE A 140 7.37 -9.47 -5.21
N GLY A 141 7.39 -8.13 -5.07
CA GLY A 141 7.37 -7.21 -6.20
C GLY A 141 8.60 -7.33 -7.10
N ARG A 142 9.76 -7.65 -6.54
CA ARG A 142 10.98 -7.88 -7.32
C ARG A 142 10.84 -9.02 -8.32
N LYS A 143 10.09 -10.06 -7.97
CA LYS A 143 9.83 -11.21 -8.85
C LYS A 143 8.62 -11.03 -9.76
N HIS A 144 7.55 -10.40 -9.25
CA HIS A 144 6.24 -10.41 -9.90
C HIS A 144 5.73 -9.04 -10.33
N GLY A 145 6.43 -7.95 -9.99
CA GLY A 145 5.98 -6.58 -10.23
C GLY A 145 4.94 -6.09 -9.21
N PHE A 146 4.17 -5.09 -9.59
CA PHE A 146 3.10 -4.55 -8.76
C PHE A 146 1.90 -5.51 -8.67
N ALA A 147 1.17 -5.49 -7.55
CA ALA A 147 -0.06 -6.28 -7.40
C ALA A 147 -1.10 -5.98 -8.50
N ALA A 148 -1.17 -4.73 -8.96
CA ALA A 148 -2.02 -4.30 -10.06
C ALA A 148 -1.76 -5.03 -11.39
N GLN A 149 -0.55 -5.55 -11.61
CA GLN A 149 -0.21 -6.33 -12.81
C GLN A 149 -0.83 -7.72 -12.81
N SER A 150 -1.14 -8.26 -11.62
CA SER A 150 -1.79 -9.57 -11.46
C SER A 150 -3.31 -9.52 -11.64
N VAL A 151 -3.91 -8.34 -11.74
CA VAL A 151 -5.38 -8.19 -11.88
C VAL A 151 -5.85 -8.73 -13.23
N ARG A 152 -6.94 -9.50 -13.17
CA ARG A 152 -7.64 -10.09 -14.32
C ARG A 152 -8.95 -9.37 -14.63
N ALA A 153 -9.68 -8.96 -13.59
CA ALA A 153 -10.91 -8.23 -13.73
C ALA A 153 -11.22 -7.38 -12.49
N PHE A 154 -12.04 -6.36 -12.69
CA PHE A 154 -12.72 -5.64 -11.63
C PHE A 154 -14.24 -5.76 -11.80
N GLU A 155 -14.95 -5.93 -10.69
CA GLU A 155 -16.38 -5.65 -10.65
C GLU A 155 -16.55 -4.22 -10.14
N VAL A 156 -17.30 -3.41 -10.85
CA VAL A 156 -17.39 -1.98 -10.57
C VAL A 156 -18.81 -1.47 -10.60
N VAL A 157 -19.04 -0.34 -9.93
CA VAL A 157 -20.16 0.56 -10.16
C VAL A 157 -19.63 1.84 -10.79
N ASN A 158 -20.06 2.14 -12.02
CA ASN A 158 -19.65 3.33 -12.76
C ASN A 158 -20.38 4.60 -12.26
N ALA A 159 -19.99 5.78 -12.74
CA ALA A 159 -20.57 7.06 -12.33
C ALA A 159 -22.08 7.22 -12.70
N GLY A 160 -22.61 6.36 -13.55
CA GLY A 160 -24.05 6.26 -13.82
C GLY A 160 -24.84 5.40 -12.82
N GLY A 161 -24.12 4.70 -11.92
CA GLY A 161 -24.72 3.74 -10.99
C GLY A 161 -25.02 2.38 -11.63
N ALA A 162 -24.44 2.06 -12.79
CA ALA A 162 -24.52 0.74 -13.40
C ALA A 162 -23.39 -0.16 -12.95
N ARG A 163 -23.69 -1.43 -12.68
CA ARG A 163 -22.72 -2.48 -12.37
C ARG A 163 -22.10 -3.01 -13.66
N ALA A 164 -20.81 -3.27 -13.66
CA ALA A 164 -20.09 -3.86 -14.79
C ALA A 164 -18.93 -4.73 -14.31
N ARG A 165 -18.57 -5.72 -15.14
CA ARG A 165 -17.27 -6.43 -15.05
C ARG A 165 -16.34 -5.82 -16.09
N VAL A 166 -15.18 -5.37 -15.62
CA VAL A 166 -14.18 -4.64 -16.40
C VAL A 166 -12.93 -5.50 -16.55
N THR A 167 -12.55 -5.78 -17.80
CA THR A 167 -11.35 -6.54 -18.18
C THR A 167 -10.60 -5.78 -19.28
N ALA A 168 -9.45 -6.31 -19.69
CA ALA A 168 -8.68 -5.76 -20.80
C ALA A 168 -9.45 -5.73 -22.12
N GLU A 169 -10.41 -6.64 -22.29
CA GLU A 169 -11.22 -6.79 -23.50
C GLU A 169 -12.52 -5.97 -23.43
N SER A 170 -13.21 -5.96 -22.27
CA SER A 170 -14.53 -5.33 -22.14
C SER A 170 -14.46 -3.81 -22.02
N ASP A 171 -13.46 -3.28 -21.32
CA ASP A 171 -13.21 -1.84 -21.15
C ASP A 171 -11.73 -1.57 -20.89
N PRO A 172 -10.89 -1.57 -21.92
CA PRO A 172 -9.42 -1.48 -21.77
C PRO A 172 -8.96 -0.21 -21.08
N ASP A 173 -9.63 0.93 -21.30
CA ASP A 173 -9.22 2.20 -20.69
C ASP A 173 -9.53 2.25 -19.18
N LEU A 174 -10.73 1.83 -18.78
CA LEU A 174 -11.08 1.77 -17.36
C LEU A 174 -10.26 0.69 -16.64
N PHE A 175 -10.06 -0.48 -17.28
CA PHE A 175 -9.21 -1.54 -16.76
C PHE A 175 -7.78 -1.07 -16.54
N TRP A 176 -7.22 -0.33 -17.51
CA TRP A 176 -5.90 0.27 -17.37
C TRP A 176 -5.87 1.26 -16.21
N ALA A 177 -6.80 2.21 -16.14
CA ALA A 177 -6.82 3.25 -15.13
C ALA A 177 -6.91 2.70 -13.69
N LEU A 178 -7.72 1.65 -13.47
CA LEU A 178 -7.89 1.02 -12.15
C LEU A 178 -6.67 0.18 -11.71
N ARG A 179 -5.74 -0.14 -12.59
CA ARG A 179 -4.55 -0.92 -12.30
C ARG A 179 -3.38 -0.05 -11.82
N GLY A 180 -3.61 0.75 -10.78
CA GLY A 180 -2.59 1.60 -10.16
C GLY A 180 -2.80 3.10 -10.35
N GLY A 181 -3.85 3.54 -11.05
CA GLY A 181 -4.19 4.96 -11.22
C GLY A 181 -5.08 5.53 -10.12
N GLY A 182 -5.37 4.74 -9.08
CA GLY A 182 -6.22 5.15 -7.97
C GLY A 182 -7.71 4.83 -8.15
N GLY A 183 -8.54 5.32 -7.22
CA GLY A 183 -9.98 5.03 -7.12
C GLY A 183 -10.90 6.11 -7.68
N ASP A 184 -10.44 6.97 -8.60
CA ASP A 184 -11.20 8.12 -9.11
C ASP A 184 -12.26 7.75 -10.16
N PHE A 185 -12.20 6.57 -10.76
CA PHE A 185 -12.87 6.29 -12.04
C PHE A 185 -14.17 5.52 -11.89
N ALA A 186 -14.27 4.70 -10.86
CA ALA A 186 -15.42 3.88 -10.51
C ALA A 186 -15.29 3.39 -9.06
N VAL A 187 -16.40 2.96 -8.46
CA VAL A 187 -16.34 2.19 -7.20
C VAL A 187 -16.07 0.73 -7.56
N VAL A 188 -14.94 0.19 -7.10
CA VAL A 188 -14.64 -1.24 -7.24
C VAL A 188 -15.32 -1.99 -6.11
N THR A 189 -16.13 -2.99 -6.45
CA THR A 189 -16.86 -3.85 -5.51
C THR A 189 -16.20 -5.21 -5.30
N ALA A 190 -15.44 -5.69 -6.29
CA ALA A 190 -14.56 -6.86 -6.17
C ALA A 190 -13.40 -6.78 -7.16
N THR A 191 -12.30 -7.47 -6.82
CA THR A 191 -11.09 -7.58 -7.64
C THR A 191 -10.79 -9.06 -7.86
N GLU A 192 -10.59 -9.47 -9.12
CA GLU A 192 -10.11 -10.80 -9.50
C GLU A 192 -8.67 -10.69 -9.96
N PHE A 193 -7.79 -11.54 -9.41
CA PHE A 193 -6.34 -11.47 -9.67
C PHE A 193 -5.69 -12.83 -9.63
N ALA A 194 -4.53 -12.93 -10.29
CA ALA A 194 -3.72 -14.14 -10.29
C ALA A 194 -3.03 -14.34 -8.94
N LEU A 195 -2.99 -15.58 -8.48
CA LEU A 195 -2.13 -16.06 -7.41
C LEU A 195 -0.84 -16.62 -7.99
N HIS A 196 0.24 -16.52 -7.24
CA HIS A 196 1.57 -16.94 -7.65
C HIS A 196 2.06 -18.12 -6.83
N PRO A 197 2.82 -19.06 -7.41
CA PRO A 197 3.43 -20.14 -6.67
C PRO A 197 4.38 -19.62 -5.58
N ALA A 198 4.20 -20.13 -4.38
CA ALA A 198 5.06 -19.90 -3.23
C ALA A 198 5.12 -21.15 -2.37
N PRO A 199 5.62 -22.28 -2.92
CA PRO A 199 5.64 -23.56 -2.21
C PRO A 199 6.60 -23.53 -1.02
N THR A 200 7.64 -22.70 -1.09
CA THR A 200 8.59 -22.45 -0.02
C THR A 200 8.85 -20.96 0.08
N LEU A 201 8.62 -20.40 1.25
CA LEU A 201 8.97 -19.04 1.61
C LEU A 201 9.94 -19.10 2.80
N TYR A 202 11.13 -18.55 2.61
CA TYR A 202 12.05 -18.27 3.71
C TYR A 202 11.98 -16.78 4.04
N GLY A 203 11.88 -16.43 5.32
CA GLY A 203 11.78 -15.03 5.71
C GLY A 203 11.90 -14.82 7.20
N GLY A 204 11.91 -13.56 7.61
CA GLY A 204 12.04 -13.15 8.99
C GLY A 204 12.86 -11.87 9.14
N ARG A 205 13.15 -11.53 10.38
CA ARG A 205 13.87 -10.32 10.79
C ARG A 205 15.11 -10.68 11.58
N MET A 206 16.22 -10.02 11.25
CA MET A 206 17.42 -9.95 12.11
C MET A 206 17.51 -8.57 12.75
N LEU A 207 17.87 -8.52 14.04
CA LEU A 207 18.01 -7.30 14.81
C LEU A 207 19.40 -7.19 15.44
N TRP A 208 19.95 -5.96 15.42
CA TRP A 208 21.19 -5.62 16.11
C TRP A 208 21.04 -4.29 16.88
N PRO A 209 21.92 -4.00 17.86
CA PRO A 209 22.04 -2.65 18.43
C PRO A 209 22.36 -1.63 17.33
N ALA A 210 21.83 -0.40 17.44
CA ALA A 210 22.04 0.66 16.44
C ALA A 210 23.53 0.97 16.14
N ALA A 211 24.44 0.68 17.09
CA ALA A 211 25.88 0.80 16.86
C ALA A 211 26.42 -0.09 15.72
N LYS A 212 25.65 -1.09 15.31
CA LYS A 212 25.96 -1.96 14.16
C LYS A 212 25.39 -1.44 12.83
N ALA A 213 24.62 -0.36 12.83
CA ALA A 213 23.95 0.15 11.63
C ALA A 213 24.88 0.35 10.42
N PRO A 214 26.11 0.90 10.54
CA PRO A 214 27.02 0.99 9.40
C PRO A 214 27.38 -0.37 8.81
N ALA A 215 27.77 -1.35 9.65
CA ALA A 215 28.14 -2.68 9.19
C ALA A 215 26.96 -3.45 8.57
N VAL A 216 25.75 -3.27 9.13
CA VAL A 216 24.52 -3.85 8.59
C VAL A 216 24.17 -3.22 7.23
N LEU A 217 24.34 -1.91 7.07
CA LEU A 217 24.12 -1.19 5.82
C LEU A 217 25.10 -1.63 4.72
N ASP A 218 26.36 -1.84 5.06
CA ASP A 218 27.37 -2.34 4.13
C ASP A 218 27.04 -3.77 3.65
N ALA A 219 26.63 -4.65 4.58
CA ALA A 219 26.17 -5.99 4.23
C ALA A 219 24.90 -5.96 3.37
N TYR A 220 23.95 -5.07 3.68
CA TYR A 220 22.74 -4.84 2.89
C TYR A 220 23.09 -4.40 1.46
N ARG A 221 24.01 -3.45 1.27
CA ARG A 221 24.49 -3.00 -0.05
C ARG A 221 25.13 -4.16 -0.83
N GLN A 222 25.96 -4.98 -0.16
CA GLN A 222 26.56 -6.15 -0.79
C GLN A 222 25.50 -7.16 -1.27
N ILE A 223 24.49 -7.45 -0.45
CA ILE A 223 23.41 -8.38 -0.78
C ILE A 223 22.59 -7.83 -1.95
N THR A 224 22.14 -6.58 -1.86
CA THR A 224 21.26 -5.98 -2.88
C THR A 224 21.94 -5.83 -4.23
N GLY A 225 23.27 -5.69 -4.27
CA GLY A 225 24.04 -5.59 -5.50
C GLY A 225 24.05 -6.86 -6.37
N THR A 226 23.74 -8.03 -5.78
CA THR A 226 23.75 -9.33 -6.48
C THR A 226 22.50 -10.16 -6.26
N ALA A 227 21.49 -9.62 -5.58
CA ALA A 227 20.28 -10.34 -5.18
C ALA A 227 19.48 -10.82 -6.39
N PRO A 228 19.09 -12.11 -6.46
CA PRO A 228 18.13 -12.60 -7.44
C PRO A 228 16.75 -11.96 -7.21
N GLU A 229 15.85 -12.08 -8.17
CA GLU A 229 14.51 -11.45 -8.08
C GLU A 229 13.63 -12.07 -6.98
N GLU A 230 13.91 -13.30 -6.59
CA GLU A 230 13.26 -14.03 -5.50
C GLU A 230 13.54 -13.44 -4.12
N LEU A 231 14.67 -12.74 -3.97
CA LEU A 231 15.08 -12.15 -2.69
C LEU A 231 14.65 -10.68 -2.59
N THR A 232 13.90 -10.37 -1.56
CA THR A 232 13.62 -8.99 -1.15
C THR A 232 14.16 -8.77 0.27
N VAL A 233 14.91 -7.70 0.45
CA VAL A 233 15.45 -7.30 1.75
C VAL A 233 15.13 -5.84 2.03
N TRP A 234 14.83 -5.52 3.28
CA TRP A 234 14.66 -4.15 3.77
C TRP A 234 15.65 -3.91 4.88
N TYR A 235 16.32 -2.77 4.83
CA TYR A 235 17.14 -2.25 5.93
C TYR A 235 16.29 -1.28 6.73
N GLU A 236 16.32 -1.35 8.06
CA GLU A 236 15.53 -0.48 8.92
C GLU A 236 16.35 0.04 10.09
N LEU A 237 16.34 1.34 10.31
CA LEU A 237 16.68 1.95 11.59
C LEU A 237 15.40 2.04 12.42
N LEU A 238 15.45 1.58 13.66
CA LEU A 238 14.29 1.48 14.56
C LEU A 238 14.57 2.19 15.88
N HIS A 239 13.59 2.99 16.34
CA HIS A 239 13.64 3.60 17.66
C HIS A 239 12.24 3.68 18.27
N PHE A 240 11.90 2.74 19.13
CA PHE A 240 10.63 2.74 19.82
C PHE A 240 10.76 3.44 21.19
N PRO A 241 9.70 4.14 21.67
CA PRO A 241 9.70 4.79 22.98
C PRO A 241 10.06 3.81 24.10
N GLY A 242 11.06 4.19 24.92
CA GLY A 242 11.52 3.38 26.04
C GLY A 242 12.42 2.20 25.67
N ALA A 243 12.73 1.99 24.40
CA ALA A 243 13.67 0.98 23.93
C ALA A 243 14.98 1.61 23.44
N ALA A 244 16.08 0.86 23.51
CA ALA A 244 17.34 1.26 22.89
C ALA A 244 17.17 1.25 21.35
N PRO A 245 17.81 2.18 20.61
CA PRO A 245 17.79 2.17 19.16
C PRO A 245 18.41 0.89 18.59
N MET A 246 17.80 0.41 17.50
CA MET A 246 18.18 -0.84 16.84
C MET A 246 18.32 -0.64 15.33
N VAL A 247 18.95 -1.59 14.68
CA VAL A 247 18.94 -1.76 13.22
C VAL A 247 18.42 -3.15 12.90
N ALA A 248 17.60 -3.24 11.87
CA ALA A 248 16.99 -4.48 11.41
C ALA A 248 17.30 -4.74 9.92
N VAL A 249 17.26 -6.01 9.54
CA VAL A 249 17.10 -6.44 8.17
C VAL A 249 15.92 -7.42 8.12
N ASP A 250 14.93 -7.08 7.32
CA ASP A 250 13.80 -7.93 7.00
C ASP A 250 14.02 -8.64 5.67
N VAL A 251 13.62 -9.89 5.61
CA VAL A 251 13.93 -10.76 4.48
C VAL A 251 12.70 -11.53 4.03
N THR A 252 12.51 -11.62 2.72
CA THR A 252 11.69 -12.66 2.08
C THR A 252 12.45 -13.27 0.92
N PHE A 253 12.42 -14.60 0.81
CA PHE A 253 12.99 -15.34 -0.30
C PHE A 253 12.02 -16.42 -0.76
N LEU A 254 11.64 -16.39 -2.04
CA LEU A 254 10.80 -17.42 -2.68
C LEU A 254 11.69 -18.52 -3.23
N GLY A 255 12.14 -19.44 -2.38
CA GLY A 255 13.05 -20.53 -2.70
C GLY A 255 13.50 -21.28 -1.47
N ASP A 256 14.51 -22.12 -1.62
CA ASP A 256 15.02 -22.97 -0.54
C ASP A 256 15.81 -22.19 0.50
N ALA A 257 15.70 -22.61 1.77
CA ALA A 257 16.40 -21.98 2.89
C ALA A 257 17.92 -21.93 2.73
N GLY A 258 18.53 -22.99 2.20
CA GLY A 258 19.98 -23.05 1.99
C GLY A 258 20.50 -22.02 1.00
N ASP A 259 19.73 -21.74 -0.06
CA ASP A 259 20.04 -20.68 -1.01
C ASP A 259 19.91 -19.32 -0.35
N ALA A 260 18.83 -19.09 0.42
CA ALA A 260 18.63 -17.87 1.18
C ALA A 260 19.76 -17.59 2.17
N GLU A 261 20.15 -18.58 2.97
CA GLU A 261 21.26 -18.49 3.93
C GLU A 261 22.59 -18.15 3.23
N THR A 262 22.82 -18.72 2.04
CA THR A 262 24.03 -18.41 1.24
C THR A 262 24.03 -16.95 0.79
N LEU A 263 22.91 -16.44 0.31
CA LEU A 263 22.76 -15.04 -0.11
C LEU A 263 22.90 -14.06 1.06
N LEU A 264 22.43 -14.45 2.26
CA LEU A 264 22.41 -13.62 3.46
C LEU A 264 23.65 -13.75 4.34
N ARG A 265 24.63 -14.57 3.94
CA ARG A 265 25.88 -14.78 4.69
C ARG A 265 26.63 -13.50 5.10
N PRO A 266 26.60 -12.38 4.34
CA PRO A 266 27.20 -11.10 4.81
C PRO A 266 26.65 -10.63 6.14
N LEU A 267 25.36 -10.83 6.44
CA LEU A 267 24.72 -10.44 7.71
C LEU A 267 25.22 -11.26 8.91
N GLU A 268 25.47 -12.57 8.69
CA GLU A 268 25.89 -13.49 9.76
C GLU A 268 27.28 -13.16 10.30
N LYS A 269 28.13 -12.51 9.49
CA LYS A 269 29.49 -12.11 9.87
C LYS A 269 29.55 -10.93 10.82
N ILE A 270 28.42 -10.19 11.00
CA ILE A 270 28.41 -8.93 11.77
C ILE A 270 28.55 -9.21 13.28
N GLY A 271 28.01 -10.31 13.78
CA GLY A 271 27.99 -10.64 15.19
C GLY A 271 27.18 -9.67 16.06
N GLY A 272 26.89 -10.08 17.29
CA GLY A 272 26.14 -9.25 18.24
C GLY A 272 24.65 -9.10 17.91
N THR A 273 24.07 -10.05 17.20
CA THR A 273 22.65 -10.14 16.88
C THR A 273 21.82 -10.21 18.18
N LEU A 274 20.79 -9.35 18.29
CA LEU A 274 19.84 -9.36 19.40
C LEU A 274 18.77 -10.44 19.21
N SER A 275 18.31 -10.61 17.98
CA SER A 275 17.39 -11.66 17.59
C SER A 275 17.50 -12.00 16.12
N ASP A 276 17.15 -13.24 15.79
CA ASP A 276 17.04 -13.74 14.42
C ASP A 276 15.80 -14.64 14.34
N SER A 277 14.79 -14.22 13.60
CA SER A 277 13.54 -14.92 13.40
C SER A 277 13.41 -15.57 12.03
N ARG A 278 14.50 -15.55 11.22
CA ARG A 278 14.47 -16.11 9.87
C ARG A 278 14.22 -17.61 9.92
N ALA A 279 13.27 -18.05 9.13
CA ALA A 279 12.88 -19.46 9.01
C ALA A 279 12.09 -19.70 7.73
N VAL A 280 11.87 -20.96 7.40
CA VAL A 280 10.81 -21.34 6.47
C VAL A 280 9.47 -21.08 7.15
N LEU A 281 8.61 -20.31 6.50
CA LEU A 281 7.30 -19.94 7.01
C LEU A 281 6.22 -20.04 5.93
N PRO A 282 4.98 -20.34 6.30
CA PRO A 282 3.87 -20.28 5.36
C PRO A 282 3.51 -18.83 5.03
N VAL A 283 2.97 -18.57 3.85
CA VAL A 283 2.71 -17.20 3.36
C VAL A 283 1.71 -16.41 4.22
N ASP A 284 0.81 -17.09 4.94
CA ASP A 284 -0.12 -16.44 5.88
C ASP A 284 0.57 -15.85 7.12
N ARG A 285 1.86 -16.20 7.35
CA ARG A 285 2.70 -15.61 8.39
C ARG A 285 3.57 -14.45 7.89
N LEU A 286 3.40 -14.02 6.65
CA LEU A 286 4.18 -12.93 6.05
C LEU A 286 4.16 -11.65 6.91
N GLY A 287 3.02 -11.29 7.50
CA GLY A 287 2.90 -10.13 8.39
C GLY A 287 3.69 -10.24 9.69
N SER A 288 4.13 -11.44 10.10
CA SER A 288 4.95 -11.61 11.31
C SER A 288 6.41 -11.14 11.14
N ILE A 289 6.87 -10.89 9.91
CA ILE A 289 8.24 -10.42 9.63
C ILE A 289 8.46 -9.05 10.24
N THR A 290 7.62 -8.09 9.92
CA THR A 290 7.68 -6.72 10.45
C THR A 290 6.87 -6.54 11.74
N ALA A 291 5.91 -7.44 11.99
CA ALA A 291 5.00 -7.40 13.14
C ALA A 291 4.33 -6.03 13.33
N GLU A 292 3.89 -5.41 12.22
CA GLU A 292 3.18 -4.13 12.25
C GLU A 292 1.85 -4.26 13.02
N PRO A 293 1.41 -3.19 13.72
CA PRO A 293 0.10 -3.17 14.36
C PRO A 293 -1.03 -3.50 13.39
N THR A 294 -2.00 -4.28 13.85
CA THR A 294 -3.20 -4.65 13.08
C THR A 294 -4.45 -3.84 13.47
N ASP A 295 -4.31 -2.95 14.43
CA ASP A 295 -5.34 -2.01 14.86
C ASP A 295 -5.06 -0.60 14.32
N PRO A 296 -6.10 0.23 14.06
CA PRO A 296 -5.93 1.61 13.64
C PRO A 296 -5.11 2.43 14.63
N GLY A 297 -4.18 3.23 14.12
CA GLY A 297 -3.32 4.08 14.93
C GLY A 297 -2.91 5.37 14.19
N PRO A 298 -2.44 6.39 14.92
CA PRO A 298 -1.97 7.62 14.28
C PRO A 298 -0.60 7.41 13.65
N GLY A 299 -0.37 8.01 12.47
CA GLY A 299 0.93 7.95 11.80
C GLY A 299 1.18 9.12 10.86
N CYS A 300 2.43 9.54 10.82
CA CYS A 300 2.99 10.41 9.79
C CYS A 300 4.00 9.60 8.99
N SER A 301 3.95 9.67 7.68
CA SER A 301 4.91 9.01 6.81
C SER A 301 5.42 9.94 5.73
N HIS A 302 6.61 9.63 5.21
CA HIS A 302 7.19 10.24 4.03
C HIS A 302 7.97 9.18 3.26
N ALA A 303 7.97 9.28 1.93
CA ALA A 303 8.70 8.34 1.09
C ALA A 303 9.44 9.07 -0.04
N GLU A 304 10.57 8.50 -0.46
CA GLU A 304 11.34 8.93 -1.62
C GLU A 304 11.82 7.69 -2.40
N LEU A 305 12.04 7.85 -3.70
CA LEU A 305 12.72 6.85 -4.53
C LEU A 305 14.19 7.27 -4.69
N LEU A 306 15.12 6.41 -4.26
CA LEU A 306 16.55 6.65 -4.32
C LEU A 306 17.15 6.08 -5.60
N THR A 307 17.96 6.88 -6.29
CA THR A 307 18.69 6.48 -7.51
C THR A 307 19.85 5.52 -7.24
N GLY A 308 20.23 5.37 -5.97
CA GLY A 308 21.26 4.44 -5.51
C GLY A 308 21.47 4.56 -4.00
N LEU A 309 22.27 3.65 -3.47
CA LEU A 309 22.70 3.67 -2.06
C LEU A 309 24.22 3.91 -2.01
N THR A 310 24.61 5.14 -2.43
CA THR A 310 26.01 5.58 -2.47
C THR A 310 26.57 5.82 -1.06
N ASP A 311 27.87 6.10 -0.95
CA ASP A 311 28.48 6.42 0.35
C ASP A 311 27.92 7.71 0.94
N GLU A 312 27.57 8.70 0.10
CA GLU A 312 26.92 9.94 0.51
C GLU A 312 25.53 9.68 1.08
N VAL A 313 24.73 8.83 0.41
CA VAL A 313 23.40 8.43 0.89
C VAL A 313 23.52 7.65 2.20
N ALA A 314 24.46 6.70 2.29
CA ALA A 314 24.71 5.93 3.50
C ALA A 314 25.13 6.84 4.66
N ALA A 315 26.04 7.78 4.43
CA ALA A 315 26.48 8.75 5.42
C ALA A 315 25.31 9.62 5.94
N ALA A 316 24.48 10.15 5.04
CA ALA A 316 23.33 10.97 5.40
C ALA A 316 22.28 10.20 6.23
N LEU A 317 22.02 8.94 5.90
CA LEU A 317 21.09 8.08 6.66
C LEU A 317 21.61 7.78 8.08
N LEU A 318 22.93 7.73 8.27
CA LEU A 318 23.59 7.35 9.53
C LEU A 318 24.10 8.55 10.34
N GLU A 319 24.03 9.78 9.81
CA GLU A 319 24.62 10.96 10.43
C GLU A 319 24.08 11.25 11.82
N ARG A 320 22.79 11.00 12.04
CA ARG A 320 22.11 11.37 13.28
C ARG A 320 21.10 10.31 13.73
N PRO A 321 20.79 10.25 15.04
CA PRO A 321 19.68 9.44 15.54
C PRO A 321 18.36 9.77 14.82
N ILE A 322 17.47 8.79 14.63
CA ILE A 322 16.21 8.97 13.87
C ILE A 322 15.09 9.63 14.70
N GLU A 323 15.27 9.78 16.02
CA GLU A 323 14.25 10.39 16.90
C GLU A 323 13.72 11.73 16.36
N PRO A 324 12.41 12.00 16.41
CA PRO A 324 11.32 11.21 17.02
C PRO A 324 10.65 10.20 16.07
N LEU A 325 11.30 9.78 14.99
CA LEU A 325 10.75 8.75 14.10
C LEU A 325 10.84 7.37 14.79
N LEU A 326 9.89 6.49 14.48
CA LEU A 326 9.93 5.09 14.88
C LEU A 326 10.77 4.24 13.95
N SER A 327 10.72 4.55 12.64
CA SER A 327 11.51 3.82 11.64
C SER A 327 11.94 4.68 10.47
N VAL A 328 13.12 4.33 9.92
CA VAL A 328 13.63 4.75 8.63
C VAL A 328 13.98 3.49 7.87
N GLN A 329 13.27 3.22 6.78
CA GLN A 329 13.38 1.98 6.02
C GLN A 329 13.98 2.25 4.65
N VAL A 330 14.92 1.41 4.22
CA VAL A 330 15.41 1.34 2.84
C VAL A 330 14.95 0.01 2.25
N ARG A 331 13.99 0.07 1.34
CA ARG A 331 13.37 -1.11 0.72
C ARG A 331 14.02 -1.40 -0.62
N HIS A 332 14.50 -2.63 -0.81
CA HIS A 332 15.09 -3.08 -2.07
C HIS A 332 14.02 -3.25 -3.16
N LEU A 333 14.18 -2.53 -4.25
CA LEU A 333 13.35 -2.57 -5.45
C LEU A 333 14.08 -3.28 -6.62
N GLY A 334 13.77 -2.93 -7.86
CA GLY A 334 14.39 -3.51 -9.05
C GLY A 334 13.68 -4.81 -9.48
N GLY A 335 14.37 -5.66 -10.23
CA GLY A 335 13.77 -6.87 -10.80
C GLY A 335 12.55 -6.57 -11.68
N ALA A 336 11.44 -7.28 -11.48
CA ALA A 336 10.20 -7.07 -12.25
C ALA A 336 9.57 -5.68 -12.03
N LEU A 337 9.85 -4.99 -10.90
CA LEU A 337 9.38 -3.62 -10.66
C LEU A 337 10.03 -2.61 -11.63
N ALA A 338 11.27 -2.88 -12.09
CA ALA A 338 11.97 -2.02 -13.03
C ALA A 338 11.63 -2.30 -14.50
N ARG A 339 10.84 -3.34 -14.79
CA ARG A 339 10.43 -3.65 -16.16
C ARG A 339 9.21 -2.82 -16.56
N PRO A 340 9.09 -2.39 -17.83
CA PRO A 340 7.88 -1.74 -18.33
C PRO A 340 6.64 -2.56 -18.01
N SER A 341 5.63 -1.91 -17.44
CA SER A 341 4.35 -2.52 -17.13
C SER A 341 3.25 -1.87 -17.97
N GLY A 342 2.25 -2.60 -18.39
CA GLY A 342 1.09 -2.03 -19.08
C GLY A 342 0.08 -1.35 -18.11
N THR A 343 0.54 -0.73 -17.03
CA THR A 343 -0.32 -0.17 -15.97
C THR A 343 0.10 1.26 -15.61
N PRO A 344 -0.79 2.11 -15.06
CA PRO A 344 -0.42 3.44 -14.55
C PRO A 344 0.63 3.41 -13.44
N ALA A 345 0.68 2.34 -12.64
CA ALA A 345 1.73 2.17 -11.63
C ALA A 345 3.14 2.27 -12.27
N GLY A 346 3.21 2.00 -13.59
CA GLY A 346 4.43 2.14 -14.37
C GLY A 346 5.49 1.12 -13.98
N HIS A 347 6.73 1.57 -14.04
CA HIS A 347 7.91 0.86 -13.55
C HIS A 347 8.73 1.79 -12.67
N LEU A 348 9.51 1.21 -11.77
CA LEU A 348 10.43 1.91 -10.89
C LEU A 348 11.84 1.61 -11.35
N GLU A 349 12.51 2.60 -11.95
CA GLU A 349 13.92 2.50 -12.36
C GLU A 349 14.83 2.59 -11.13
N GLU A 350 14.34 3.22 -10.08
CA GLU A 350 15.05 3.43 -8.84
C GLU A 350 15.21 2.10 -8.08
N PRO A 351 16.44 1.75 -7.66
CA PRO A 351 16.70 0.47 -7.00
C PRO A 351 16.23 0.41 -5.55
N PHE A 352 15.90 1.54 -4.93
CA PHE A 352 15.48 1.59 -3.54
C PHE A 352 14.34 2.59 -3.30
N ALA A 353 13.47 2.26 -2.35
CA ALA A 353 12.54 3.20 -1.75
C ALA A 353 12.95 3.49 -0.31
N LEU A 354 13.07 4.76 0.04
CA LEU A 354 13.20 5.25 1.40
C LEU A 354 11.78 5.49 1.96
N TYR A 355 11.49 4.96 3.14
CA TYR A 355 10.22 5.17 3.82
C TYR A 355 10.46 5.52 5.29
N LEU A 356 9.93 6.65 5.72
CA LEU A 356 10.06 7.17 7.07
C LEU A 356 8.70 7.13 7.75
N PHE A 357 8.67 6.74 9.02
CA PHE A 357 7.45 6.67 9.81
C PHE A 357 7.65 7.18 11.24
N GLY A 358 6.69 7.94 11.74
CA GLY A 358 6.65 8.39 13.12
C GLY A 358 5.22 8.62 13.60
N ILE A 359 5.03 8.62 14.91
CA ILE A 359 3.73 8.90 15.54
C ILE A 359 3.67 10.39 15.88
N PRO A 360 2.62 11.14 15.44
CA PRO A 360 2.48 12.55 15.77
C PRO A 360 2.30 12.73 17.29
N GLY A 361 3.08 13.65 17.86
CA GLY A 361 2.95 14.07 19.24
C GLY A 361 1.88 15.14 19.45
N ALA A 362 1.89 15.78 20.62
CA ALA A 362 0.98 16.88 20.99
C ALA A 362 1.09 18.11 20.09
N ASP A 363 2.19 18.25 19.35
CA ASP A 363 2.46 19.30 18.35
C ASP A 363 1.79 19.02 16.99
N GLY A 364 0.90 18.02 16.90
CA GLY A 364 0.28 17.60 15.65
C GLY A 364 1.25 17.01 14.64
N GLY A 365 2.40 16.50 15.12
CA GLY A 365 3.43 15.84 14.33
C GLY A 365 4.42 16.80 13.65
N ALA A 366 4.53 18.03 14.09
CA ALA A 366 5.48 19.00 13.53
C ALA A 366 6.93 18.50 13.70
N ALA A 367 7.31 18.06 14.88
CA ALA A 367 8.67 17.51 15.15
C ALA A 367 8.98 16.27 14.28
N VAL A 368 7.97 15.38 14.07
CA VAL A 368 8.11 14.21 13.20
C VAL A 368 8.39 14.66 11.75
N ARG A 369 7.58 15.58 11.22
CA ARG A 369 7.76 16.10 9.84
C ARG A 369 9.06 16.85 9.67
N ASP A 370 9.50 17.64 10.68
CA ASP A 370 10.79 18.34 10.66
C ASP A 370 11.94 17.33 10.60
N ARG A 371 11.84 16.25 11.39
CA ARG A 371 12.86 15.20 11.35
C ARG A 371 12.92 14.47 10.02
N MET A 372 11.77 14.17 9.43
CA MET A 372 11.70 13.60 8.07
C MET A 372 12.44 14.50 7.08
N ARG A 373 12.17 15.82 7.08
CA ARG A 373 12.88 16.76 6.20
C ARG A 373 14.38 16.78 6.46
N GLN A 374 14.82 16.81 7.72
CA GLN A 374 16.25 16.78 8.05
C GLN A 374 16.98 15.55 7.51
N ILE A 375 16.27 14.41 7.36
CA ILE A 375 16.83 13.20 6.76
C ILE A 375 16.74 13.27 5.23
N THR A 376 15.65 13.77 4.66
CA THR A 376 15.40 13.71 3.21
C THR A 376 16.03 14.88 2.44
N ASP A 377 16.13 16.08 3.02
CA ASP A 377 16.68 17.25 2.32
C ASP A 377 18.12 17.02 1.79
N PRO A 378 19.05 16.41 2.57
CA PRO A 378 20.38 16.07 2.05
C PRO A 378 20.34 15.01 0.93
N LEU A 379 19.27 14.22 0.84
CA LEU A 379 19.12 13.15 -0.14
C LEU A 379 18.48 13.63 -1.45
N ILE A 380 17.97 14.86 -1.55
CA ILE A 380 17.33 15.39 -2.77
C ILE A 380 18.16 15.14 -4.04
N PRO A 381 19.50 15.34 -4.07
CA PRO A 381 20.30 15.04 -5.28
C PRO A 381 20.32 13.56 -5.68
N HIS A 382 19.92 12.68 -4.78
CA HIS A 382 19.91 11.23 -4.95
C HIS A 382 18.49 10.66 -5.10
N THR A 383 17.48 11.53 -5.30
CA THR A 383 16.07 11.14 -5.51
C THR A 383 15.59 11.58 -6.88
N THR A 384 14.52 10.97 -7.36
CA THR A 384 13.87 11.36 -8.62
C THR A 384 12.70 12.32 -8.42
N GLY A 385 12.29 12.56 -7.17
CA GLY A 385 11.07 13.31 -6.84
C GLY A 385 9.77 12.54 -7.15
N ARG A 386 9.89 11.32 -7.69
CA ARG A 386 8.76 10.39 -7.89
C ARG A 386 8.58 9.53 -6.66
N LYS A 387 7.38 8.98 -6.51
CA LYS A 387 7.10 7.97 -5.48
C LYS A 387 6.00 7.02 -5.93
N PRO A 388 5.95 5.79 -5.43
CA PRO A 388 4.82 4.90 -5.70
C PRO A 388 3.53 5.55 -5.21
N PHE A 389 2.43 5.46 -5.98
CA PHE A 389 1.13 6.03 -5.59
C PHE A 389 0.69 5.56 -4.20
N THR A 390 0.98 4.31 -3.86
CA THR A 390 0.68 3.71 -2.55
C THR A 390 1.43 4.36 -1.38
N PHE A 391 2.46 5.18 -1.65
CA PHE A 391 3.25 5.91 -0.63
C PHE A 391 2.93 7.39 -0.56
N LEU A 392 1.95 7.87 -1.32
CA LEU A 392 1.51 9.25 -1.19
C LEU A 392 0.97 9.52 0.22
N ALA A 393 1.43 10.60 0.81
CA ALA A 393 1.06 11.06 2.14
C ALA A 393 0.04 12.23 2.08
N PRO A 394 -0.69 12.53 3.17
CA PRO A 394 -1.57 13.69 3.23
C PRO A 394 -0.86 14.97 2.80
N GLY A 395 -1.51 15.75 1.92
CA GLY A 395 -0.96 16.99 1.35
C GLY A 395 -0.20 16.80 0.04
N GLU A 396 0.15 15.59 -0.34
CA GLU A 396 0.77 15.29 -1.64
C GLU A 396 -0.28 15.16 -2.76
N ARG A 397 0.19 15.16 -4.01
CA ARG A 397 -0.67 15.11 -5.19
C ARG A 397 -0.37 13.86 -6.03
N ALA A 398 -1.39 13.36 -6.74
CA ALA A 398 -1.23 12.24 -7.67
C ALA A 398 -0.11 12.45 -8.71
N ALA A 399 0.17 13.71 -9.08
CA ALA A 399 1.26 14.05 -10.00
C ALA A 399 2.66 13.59 -9.55
N ALA A 400 2.89 13.41 -8.25
CA ALA A 400 4.16 12.88 -7.75
C ALA A 400 4.36 11.39 -8.05
N ALA A 401 3.28 10.68 -8.41
CA ALA A 401 3.33 9.23 -8.66
C ALA A 401 3.39 8.85 -10.15
N PHE A 402 3.09 9.78 -11.06
CA PHE A 402 2.93 9.46 -12.48
C PHE A 402 3.83 10.30 -13.36
N THR A 403 4.22 9.75 -14.52
CA THR A 403 4.79 10.55 -15.59
C THR A 403 3.72 11.51 -16.15
N PRO A 404 4.11 12.64 -16.78
CA PRO A 404 3.15 13.57 -17.40
C PRO A 404 2.18 12.88 -18.35
N GLU A 405 2.67 11.98 -19.21
CA GLU A 405 1.86 11.25 -20.20
C GLU A 405 0.84 10.31 -19.51
N THR A 406 1.27 9.59 -18.48
CA THR A 406 0.39 8.71 -17.67
C THR A 406 -0.70 9.54 -16.98
N LEU A 407 -0.32 10.65 -16.37
CA LEU A 407 -1.25 11.53 -15.66
C LEU A 407 -2.28 12.14 -16.61
N ASP A 408 -1.86 12.58 -17.79
CA ASP A 408 -2.76 13.17 -18.79
C ASP A 408 -3.74 12.13 -19.34
N ARG A 409 -3.30 10.88 -19.56
CA ARG A 409 -4.21 9.78 -19.92
C ARG A 409 -5.22 9.49 -18.82
N LEU A 410 -4.78 9.41 -17.55
CA LEU A 410 -5.67 9.22 -16.40
C LEU A 410 -6.70 10.35 -16.30
N ARG A 411 -6.29 11.59 -16.49
CA ARG A 411 -7.18 12.77 -16.51
C ARG A 411 -8.21 12.71 -17.63
N ALA A 412 -7.80 12.30 -18.84
CA ALA A 412 -8.70 12.11 -19.96
C ALA A 412 -9.76 11.04 -19.66
N ILE A 413 -9.34 9.89 -19.12
CA ILE A 413 -10.25 8.82 -18.71
C ILE A 413 -11.20 9.30 -17.61
N LYS A 414 -10.70 10.01 -16.60
CA LYS A 414 -11.56 10.57 -15.52
C LYS A 414 -12.63 11.48 -16.09
N ARG A 415 -12.28 12.44 -16.96
CA ARG A 415 -13.24 13.35 -17.59
C ARG A 415 -14.29 12.62 -18.42
N ALA A 416 -13.89 11.56 -19.13
CA ALA A 416 -14.79 10.77 -19.96
C ALA A 416 -15.75 9.88 -19.11
N ARG A 417 -15.24 9.27 -18.03
CA ARG A 417 -15.99 8.27 -17.24
C ARG A 417 -16.80 8.87 -16.10
N ASP A 418 -16.36 10.01 -15.56
CA ASP A 418 -17.03 10.70 -14.47
C ASP A 418 -17.07 12.22 -14.70
N PRO A 419 -17.76 12.70 -15.75
CA PRO A 419 -17.77 14.12 -16.11
C PRO A 419 -18.44 15.03 -15.08
N ARG A 420 -19.16 14.45 -14.10
CA ARG A 420 -19.85 15.20 -13.03
C ARG A 420 -19.06 15.21 -11.71
N GLY A 421 -17.92 14.52 -11.63
CA GLY A 421 -17.14 14.43 -10.39
C GLY A 421 -17.89 13.67 -9.27
N THR A 422 -18.62 12.62 -9.64
CA THR A 422 -19.35 11.77 -8.68
C THR A 422 -18.40 11.06 -7.71
N PHE A 423 -17.18 10.74 -8.17
CA PHE A 423 -16.18 10.05 -7.35
C PHE A 423 -15.01 10.97 -6.99
N ARG A 424 -14.51 10.81 -5.77
CA ARG A 424 -13.29 11.46 -5.29
C ARG A 424 -12.42 10.43 -4.58
N SER A 425 -11.20 10.25 -5.06
CA SER A 425 -10.19 9.43 -4.38
C SER A 425 -9.43 10.24 -3.32
N ASN A 426 -8.57 9.56 -2.55
CA ASN A 426 -7.68 10.23 -1.59
C ASN A 426 -6.73 11.21 -2.30
N PHE A 427 -6.25 10.85 -3.48
CA PHE A 427 -5.35 11.65 -4.33
C PHE A 427 -5.94 11.78 -5.73
N PRO A 428 -6.83 12.77 -5.97
CA PRO A 428 -7.50 12.93 -7.25
C PRO A 428 -6.53 13.25 -8.39
N VAL A 429 -6.73 12.61 -9.55
CA VAL A 429 -5.88 12.85 -10.74
C VAL A 429 -6.10 14.21 -11.39
N LEU A 430 -7.26 14.85 -11.14
CA LEU A 430 -7.56 16.20 -11.64
C LEU A 430 -7.01 17.31 -10.73
N GLY A 431 -6.56 17.00 -9.52
CA GLY A 431 -6.03 17.95 -8.55
C GLY A 431 -7.03 18.41 -7.53
#